data_66e36ada3c1eea3d1594bb0a074913e2
#
_entry.id   66e36ada3c1eea3d1594bb0a074913e2
#
_cell.length_a   1.000
_cell.length_b   1.000
_cell.length_c   1.000
_cell.angle_alpha   90.00
_cell.angle_beta   90.00
_cell.angle_gamma   90.00
#
_symmetry.space_group_name_H-M   'P 1'
#
loop_
_entity.id
_entity.type
_entity.pdbx_description
1 polymer ?
#
loop_
_entity_poly.entity_id
_entity_poly.type
_entity_poly.pdbx_seq_one_letter_code
_entity_poly.pdbx_strand_id
1 'polypeptide(L)'
;LDEMQPGQVNRSTGEYMLYGGKGINVSTVLHNLGVENVALGFIAGFTGDEIEKGVNSLGVETDFVRLKSGMSRINVKIKASKETDINAQGPDIPKAAMDEFYRKLDSISDGDMLILAGAIPGSLPSNVYEEFIERIYGKNVNVVVDATKELLLNVLKYHPFLVKPN
;
A
#
# COMPACT_ATOMS: atom_id res chain seq x y z
N LEU A 1 -19.40 -10.90 -15.83
CA LEU A 1 -19.61 -10.62 -17.26
C LEU A 1 -19.03 -11.76 -18.09
N ASP A 2 -19.74 -12.21 -19.14
CA ASP A 2 -19.18 -13.17 -20.10
C ASP A 2 -18.15 -12.47 -20.99
N GLU A 3 -18.48 -11.28 -21.47
CA GLU A 3 -17.63 -10.43 -22.29
C GLU A 3 -17.86 -8.95 -21.99
N MET A 4 -16.78 -8.16 -21.93
CA MET A 4 -16.87 -6.70 -21.83
C MET A 4 -16.95 -6.09 -23.23
N GLN A 5 -17.97 -5.28 -23.47
CA GLN A 5 -18.18 -4.56 -24.74
C GLN A 5 -17.93 -3.07 -24.55
N PRO A 6 -16.80 -2.53 -25.04
CA PRO A 6 -16.51 -1.10 -24.99
C PRO A 6 -17.60 -0.28 -25.72
N GLY A 7 -17.98 0.86 -25.13
CA GLY A 7 -19.01 1.73 -25.70
C GLY A 7 -20.45 1.28 -25.49
N GLN A 8 -20.66 0.18 -24.80
CA GLN A 8 -21.99 -0.37 -24.48
C GLN A 8 -22.24 -0.36 -22.96
N VAL A 9 -23.51 -0.50 -22.58
CA VAL A 9 -23.87 -0.75 -21.18
C VAL A 9 -23.60 -2.21 -20.85
N ASN A 10 -22.61 -2.45 -20.00
CA ASN A 10 -22.30 -3.78 -19.50
C ASN A 10 -22.95 -3.98 -18.12
N ARG A 11 -23.63 -5.11 -17.91
CA ARG A 11 -24.28 -5.43 -16.63
C ARG A 11 -23.54 -6.57 -15.94
N SER A 12 -23.06 -6.33 -14.72
CA SER A 12 -22.42 -7.34 -13.90
C SER A 12 -23.45 -8.38 -13.42
N THR A 13 -22.99 -9.60 -13.20
CA THR A 13 -23.75 -10.70 -12.58
C THR A 13 -23.42 -10.85 -11.10
N GLY A 14 -22.40 -10.14 -10.61
CA GLY A 14 -21.97 -10.13 -9.21
C GLY A 14 -20.90 -9.10 -8.98
N GLU A 15 -20.82 -8.60 -7.75
CA GLU A 15 -19.89 -7.56 -7.32
C GLU A 15 -19.35 -7.93 -5.95
N TYR A 16 -18.05 -7.68 -5.74
CA TYR A 16 -17.45 -7.77 -4.42
C TYR A 16 -16.52 -6.61 -4.19
N MET A 17 -16.44 -6.20 -2.94
CA MET A 17 -15.48 -5.23 -2.47
C MET A 17 -14.38 -5.96 -1.68
N LEU A 18 -13.12 -5.65 -2.00
CA LEU A 18 -11.97 -6.19 -1.31
C LEU A 18 -11.11 -5.03 -0.82
N TYR A 19 -10.69 -5.11 0.44
CA TYR A 19 -9.75 -4.17 1.01
C TYR A 19 -8.35 -4.63 0.63
N GLY A 20 -7.61 -3.79 -0.10
CA GLY A 20 -6.38 -4.25 -0.70
C GLY A 20 -5.35 -3.16 -0.92
N GLY A 21 -4.31 -3.60 -1.55
CA GLY A 21 -3.03 -2.97 -1.74
C GLY A 21 -1.97 -3.95 -1.30
N LYS A 22 -0.80 -3.93 -1.92
CA LYS A 22 0.25 -4.92 -1.61
C LYS A 22 0.60 -4.94 -0.12
N GLY A 23 0.76 -3.77 0.52
CA GLY A 23 1.04 -3.68 1.97
C GLY A 23 -0.05 -4.31 2.82
N ILE A 24 -1.32 -4.00 2.57
CA ILE A 24 -2.47 -4.58 3.27
C ILE A 24 -2.52 -6.10 3.06
N ASN A 25 -2.28 -6.58 1.85
CA ASN A 25 -2.25 -8.02 1.58
C ASN A 25 -1.16 -8.73 2.37
N VAL A 26 0.03 -8.13 2.47
CA VAL A 26 1.13 -8.66 3.30
C VAL A 26 0.71 -8.69 4.77
N SER A 27 0.15 -7.59 5.29
CA SER A 27 -0.32 -7.53 6.68
C SER A 27 -1.38 -8.58 6.98
N THR A 28 -2.34 -8.79 6.08
CA THR A 28 -3.36 -9.83 6.23
C THR A 28 -2.75 -11.24 6.27
N VAL A 29 -1.77 -11.52 5.40
CA VAL A 29 -1.08 -12.82 5.41
C VAL A 29 -0.29 -13.01 6.71
N LEU A 30 0.44 -12.01 7.16
CA LEU A 30 1.18 -12.05 8.43
C LEU A 30 0.26 -12.30 9.61
N HIS A 31 -0.87 -11.57 9.68
CA HIS A 31 -1.88 -11.79 10.71
C HIS A 31 -2.40 -13.24 10.71
N ASN A 32 -2.74 -13.78 9.55
CA ASN A 32 -3.22 -15.16 9.41
C ASN A 32 -2.16 -16.21 9.82
N LEU A 33 -0.89 -15.85 9.76
CA LEU A 33 0.23 -16.68 10.23
C LEU A 33 0.54 -16.47 11.72
N GLY A 34 -0.22 -15.63 12.43
CA GLY A 34 -0.02 -15.33 13.84
C GLY A 34 1.13 -14.37 14.12
N VAL A 35 1.58 -13.61 13.10
CA VAL A 35 2.63 -12.59 13.24
C VAL A 35 2.00 -11.23 13.48
N GLU A 36 2.31 -10.62 14.62
CA GLU A 36 1.90 -9.26 14.94
C GLU A 36 2.50 -8.28 13.94
N ASN A 37 1.68 -7.39 13.42
CA ASN A 37 2.11 -6.37 12.46
C ASN A 37 1.14 -5.19 12.45
N VAL A 38 1.62 -4.04 11.99
CA VAL A 38 0.84 -2.81 11.83
C VAL A 38 0.92 -2.35 10.39
N ALA A 39 -0.23 -2.12 9.76
CA ALA A 39 -0.30 -1.58 8.41
C ALA A 39 -0.19 -0.05 8.45
N LEU A 40 0.83 0.49 7.78
CA LEU A 40 1.04 1.92 7.59
C LEU A 40 0.66 2.35 6.18
N GLY A 41 0.23 3.60 6.03
CA GLY A 41 -0.11 4.17 4.73
C GLY A 41 -0.92 5.45 4.85
N PHE A 42 -1.48 5.89 3.74
CA PHE A 42 -2.32 7.09 3.68
C PHE A 42 -3.73 6.71 3.28
N ILE A 43 -4.71 7.26 3.98
CA ILE A 43 -6.12 7.09 3.67
C ILE A 43 -6.82 8.45 3.52
N ALA A 44 -7.89 8.51 2.74
CA ALA A 44 -8.66 9.72 2.51
C ALA A 44 -10.13 9.44 2.24
N GLY A 45 -11.00 10.34 2.72
CA GLY A 45 -12.43 10.32 2.45
C GLY A 45 -13.13 9.03 2.87
N PHE A 46 -14.37 8.87 2.46
CA PHE A 46 -15.19 7.71 2.85
C PHE A 46 -14.60 6.36 2.41
N THR A 47 -13.87 6.34 1.30
CA THR A 47 -13.18 5.13 0.84
C THR A 47 -12.02 4.76 1.75
N GLY A 48 -11.34 5.74 2.34
CA GLY A 48 -10.32 5.54 3.36
C GLY A 48 -10.91 5.00 4.66
N ASP A 49 -12.05 5.56 5.10
CA ASP A 49 -12.78 5.09 6.28
C ASP A 49 -13.19 3.63 6.13
N GLU A 50 -13.69 3.26 4.96
CA GLU A 50 -14.13 1.90 4.68
C GLU A 50 -12.95 0.92 4.58
N ILE A 51 -11.81 1.35 4.01
CA ILE A 51 -10.57 0.54 4.00
C ILE A 51 -10.11 0.27 5.42
N GLU A 52 -9.98 1.29 6.26
CA GLU A 52 -9.49 1.14 7.63
C GLU A 52 -10.41 0.21 8.44
N LYS A 53 -11.73 0.45 8.38
CA LYS A 53 -12.74 -0.42 9.01
C LYS A 53 -12.64 -1.86 8.54
N GLY A 54 -12.53 -2.07 7.22
CA GLY A 54 -12.45 -3.39 6.64
C GLY A 54 -11.16 -4.13 7.00
N VAL A 55 -10.03 -3.45 6.96
CA VAL A 55 -8.73 -4.02 7.34
C VAL A 55 -8.72 -4.40 8.82
N ASN A 56 -9.24 -3.53 9.69
CA ASN A 56 -9.37 -3.83 11.11
C ASN A 56 -10.31 -5.02 11.37
N SER A 57 -11.37 -5.18 10.57
CA SER A 57 -12.27 -6.34 10.69
C SER A 57 -11.61 -7.67 10.30
N LEU A 58 -10.52 -7.63 9.54
CA LEU A 58 -9.67 -8.79 9.23
C LEU A 58 -8.64 -9.09 10.35
N GLY A 59 -8.65 -8.33 11.44
CA GLY A 59 -7.74 -8.49 12.58
C GLY A 59 -6.39 -7.82 12.40
N VAL A 60 -6.18 -7.06 11.33
CA VAL A 60 -4.93 -6.32 11.09
C VAL A 60 -4.98 -4.98 11.81
N GLU A 61 -3.98 -4.69 12.62
CA GLU A 61 -3.81 -3.37 13.22
C GLU A 61 -3.39 -2.34 12.18
N THR A 62 -3.99 -1.14 12.25
CA THR A 62 -3.71 -0.06 11.31
C THR A 62 -3.26 1.20 12.03
N ASP A 63 -2.26 1.89 11.48
CA ASP A 63 -1.82 3.20 11.94
C ASP A 63 -1.66 4.13 10.72
N PHE A 64 -2.77 4.35 10.00
CA PHE A 64 -2.80 5.15 8.79
C PHE A 64 -2.73 6.66 9.07
N VAL A 65 -2.07 7.38 8.16
CA VAL A 65 -2.16 8.85 8.12
C VAL A 65 -3.39 9.26 7.33
N ARG A 66 -4.28 10.01 7.98
CA ARG A 66 -5.54 10.46 7.38
C ARG A 66 -5.36 11.80 6.68
N LEU A 67 -5.58 11.81 5.37
CA LEU A 67 -5.52 13.03 4.56
C LEU A 67 -6.80 13.84 4.71
N LYS A 68 -6.67 15.16 4.65
CA LYS A 68 -7.80 16.10 4.82
C LYS A 68 -8.70 16.21 3.59
N SER A 69 -8.24 15.77 2.43
CA SER A 69 -8.94 15.90 1.16
C SER A 69 -8.66 14.70 0.23
N GLY A 70 -9.52 14.52 -0.75
CA GLY A 70 -9.42 13.42 -1.71
C GLY A 70 -10.15 12.17 -1.23
N MET A 71 -9.88 11.07 -1.91
CA MET A 71 -10.40 9.72 -1.61
C MET A 71 -9.31 8.70 -1.81
N SER A 72 -9.24 7.71 -0.93
CA SER A 72 -8.39 6.52 -1.15
C SER A 72 -8.74 5.84 -2.46
N ARG A 73 -7.72 5.35 -3.13
CA ARG A 73 -7.82 4.80 -4.49
C ARG A 73 -8.79 3.61 -4.56
N ILE A 74 -9.67 3.66 -5.55
CA ILE A 74 -10.48 2.51 -5.96
C ILE A 74 -9.87 1.91 -7.23
N ASN A 75 -9.67 0.61 -7.23
CA ASN A 75 -9.34 -0.14 -8.42
C ASN A 75 -10.53 -1.00 -8.82
N VAL A 76 -10.94 -0.91 -10.07
CA VAL A 76 -12.05 -1.73 -10.61
C VAL A 76 -11.44 -2.87 -11.41
N LYS A 77 -11.78 -4.11 -11.03
CA LYS A 77 -11.39 -5.31 -11.75
C LYS A 77 -12.62 -5.90 -12.45
N ILE A 78 -12.62 -5.86 -13.75
CA ILE A 78 -13.69 -6.42 -14.58
C ILE A 78 -13.28 -7.84 -14.96
N LYS A 79 -13.97 -8.82 -14.38
CA LYS A 79 -13.79 -10.23 -14.71
C LYS A 79 -14.78 -10.59 -15.83
N ALA A 80 -14.21 -10.83 -17.00
CA ALA A 80 -14.91 -11.28 -18.21
C ALA A 80 -14.03 -12.30 -18.94
N SER A 81 -14.30 -12.63 -20.17
CA SER A 81 -13.43 -13.47 -21.02
C SER A 81 -11.97 -12.95 -21.06
N LYS A 82 -11.81 -11.63 -20.96
CA LYS A 82 -10.53 -10.95 -20.71
C LYS A 82 -10.66 -10.12 -19.46
N GLU A 83 -9.72 -10.30 -18.53
CA GLU A 83 -9.64 -9.49 -17.32
C GLU A 83 -9.17 -8.06 -17.66
N THR A 84 -9.84 -7.06 -17.13
CA THR A 84 -9.51 -5.64 -17.35
C THR A 84 -9.46 -4.92 -16.01
N ASP A 85 -8.34 -4.26 -15.74
CA ASP A 85 -8.13 -3.47 -14.53
C ASP A 85 -8.18 -1.97 -14.85
N ILE A 86 -8.98 -1.23 -14.08
CA ILE A 86 -9.00 0.24 -14.11
C ILE A 86 -8.45 0.72 -12.77
N ASN A 87 -7.24 1.27 -12.79
CA ASN A 87 -6.53 1.71 -11.61
C ASN A 87 -6.62 3.23 -11.49
N ALA A 88 -7.36 3.74 -10.49
CA ALA A 88 -7.37 5.15 -10.18
C ALA A 88 -6.03 5.59 -9.56
N GLN A 89 -5.76 6.91 -9.56
CA GLN A 89 -4.48 7.46 -9.06
C GLN A 89 -4.43 7.56 -7.53
N GLY A 90 -5.56 7.82 -6.89
CA GLY A 90 -5.61 8.14 -5.47
C GLY A 90 -5.37 9.63 -5.19
N PRO A 91 -5.36 10.02 -3.90
CA PRO A 91 -5.19 11.41 -3.49
C PRO A 91 -3.73 11.85 -3.52
N ASP A 92 -3.51 13.15 -3.67
CA ASP A 92 -2.21 13.76 -3.44
C ASP A 92 -1.84 13.71 -1.96
N ILE A 93 -0.57 13.47 -1.68
CA ILE A 93 -0.04 13.39 -0.32
C ILE A 93 0.72 14.69 -0.01
N PRO A 94 0.15 15.58 0.82
CA PRO A 94 0.81 16.82 1.17
C PRO A 94 1.98 16.60 2.12
N LYS A 95 2.93 17.55 2.12
CA LYS A 95 4.13 17.49 2.96
C LYS A 95 3.80 17.23 4.44
N ALA A 96 2.77 17.88 4.99
CA ALA A 96 2.39 17.68 6.39
C ALA A 96 1.99 16.23 6.71
N ALA A 97 1.35 15.52 5.76
CA ALA A 97 1.02 14.11 5.92
C ALA A 97 2.28 13.23 5.82
N MET A 98 3.22 13.58 4.94
CA MET A 98 4.53 12.92 4.91
C MET A 98 5.31 13.12 6.21
N ASP A 99 5.33 14.32 6.76
CA ASP A 99 5.98 14.62 8.04
C ASP A 99 5.34 13.80 9.20
N GLU A 100 4.03 13.55 9.15
CA GLU A 100 3.35 12.64 10.08
C GLU A 100 3.77 11.18 9.87
N PHE A 101 3.81 10.73 8.62
CA PHE A 101 4.24 9.38 8.27
C PHE A 101 5.70 9.12 8.71
N TYR A 102 6.60 10.09 8.53
CA TYR A 102 7.96 9.98 9.00
C TYR A 102 8.05 9.79 10.53
N ARG A 103 7.21 10.48 11.31
CA ARG A 103 7.17 10.26 12.77
C ARG A 103 6.76 8.83 13.14
N LYS A 104 5.88 8.20 12.34
CA LYS A 104 5.54 6.78 12.53
C LYS A 104 6.72 5.87 12.22
N LEU A 105 7.51 6.16 11.19
CA LEU A 105 8.74 5.43 10.91
C LEU A 105 9.80 5.63 12.00
N ASP A 106 9.84 6.80 12.65
CA ASP A 106 10.76 7.05 13.77
C ASP A 106 10.49 6.15 14.99
N SER A 107 9.25 5.67 15.15
CA SER A 107 8.87 4.74 16.23
C SER A 107 9.30 3.30 16.01
N ILE A 108 9.74 2.93 14.79
CA ILE A 108 10.29 1.61 14.50
C ILE A 108 11.55 1.40 15.35
N SER A 109 11.65 0.23 15.97
CA SER A 109 12.68 -0.12 16.95
C SER A 109 13.63 -1.22 16.45
N ASP A 110 14.72 -1.41 17.16
CA ASP A 110 15.65 -2.51 16.90
C ASP A 110 14.92 -3.87 17.00
N GLY A 111 15.15 -4.72 16.02
CA GLY A 111 14.53 -6.03 15.91
C GLY A 111 13.24 -6.04 15.08
N ASP A 112 12.68 -4.88 14.76
CA ASP A 112 11.51 -4.79 13.88
C ASP A 112 11.87 -5.13 12.43
N MET A 113 10.82 -5.37 11.64
CA MET A 113 10.91 -5.54 10.19
C MET A 113 10.06 -4.50 9.48
N LEU A 114 10.69 -3.70 8.62
CA LEU A 114 9.98 -2.78 7.73
C LEU A 114 9.75 -3.42 6.37
N ILE A 115 8.48 -3.56 5.96
CA ILE A 115 8.12 -4.10 4.65
C ILE A 115 7.60 -2.97 3.76
N LEU A 116 8.37 -2.62 2.74
CA LEU A 116 8.02 -1.63 1.73
C LEU A 116 7.38 -2.34 0.53
N ALA A 117 6.08 -2.23 0.41
CA ALA A 117 5.33 -2.91 -0.63
C ALA A 117 4.26 -2.00 -1.27
N GLY A 118 4.10 -2.12 -2.58
CA GLY A 118 3.06 -1.42 -3.30
C GLY A 118 3.55 -0.35 -4.27
N ALA A 119 2.60 0.39 -4.84
CA ALA A 119 2.89 1.48 -5.76
C ALA A 119 3.04 2.79 -4.98
N ILE A 120 4.02 3.58 -5.38
CA ILE A 120 4.18 4.94 -4.89
C ILE A 120 3.14 5.83 -5.59
N PRO A 121 2.36 6.64 -4.84
CA PRO A 121 1.51 7.66 -5.42
C PRO A 121 2.31 8.62 -6.31
N GLY A 122 1.74 9.03 -7.43
CA GLY A 122 2.42 9.92 -8.39
C GLY A 122 2.76 11.32 -7.84
N SER A 123 2.19 11.69 -6.70
CA SER A 123 2.50 12.94 -5.97
C SER A 123 3.78 12.83 -5.13
N LEU A 124 4.34 11.63 -4.94
CA LEU A 124 5.56 11.41 -4.18
C LEU A 124 6.77 11.23 -5.11
N PRO A 125 7.97 11.60 -4.65
CA PRO A 125 9.19 11.42 -5.44
C PRO A 125 9.54 9.94 -5.60
N SER A 126 10.23 9.61 -6.70
CA SER A 126 10.62 8.23 -7.00
C SER A 126 11.64 7.63 -6.01
N ASN A 127 12.29 8.45 -5.21
CA ASN A 127 13.24 8.05 -4.16
C ASN A 127 12.61 7.88 -2.77
N VAL A 128 11.29 7.93 -2.65
CA VAL A 128 10.62 7.91 -1.32
C VAL A 128 10.97 6.66 -0.49
N TYR A 129 11.21 5.51 -1.11
CA TYR A 129 11.65 4.31 -0.39
C TYR A 129 13.07 4.45 0.15
N GLU A 130 13.93 5.15 -0.56
CA GLU A 130 15.27 5.50 -0.05
C GLU A 130 15.15 6.38 1.21
N GLU A 131 14.30 7.42 1.15
CA GLU A 131 14.05 8.30 2.29
C GLU A 131 13.51 7.53 3.51
N PHE A 132 12.66 6.52 3.30
CA PHE A 132 12.15 5.67 4.39
C PHE A 132 13.26 4.83 5.00
N ILE A 133 14.13 4.23 4.18
CA ILE A 133 15.26 3.43 4.66
C ILE A 133 16.29 4.32 5.38
N GLU A 134 16.59 5.49 4.84
CA GLU A 134 17.50 6.45 5.49
C GLU A 134 17.00 6.90 6.86
N ARG A 135 15.69 7.01 7.03
CA ARG A 135 15.07 7.40 8.29
C ARG A 135 15.30 6.41 9.42
N ILE A 136 15.39 5.13 9.09
CA ILE A 136 15.66 4.06 10.06
C ILE A 136 17.12 3.61 10.06
N TYR A 137 17.97 4.31 9.29
CA TYR A 137 19.39 3.97 9.20
C TYR A 137 20.08 4.04 10.58
N GLY A 138 20.86 3.02 10.89
CA GLY A 138 21.53 2.88 12.19
C GLY A 138 20.70 2.14 13.25
N LYS A 139 19.42 1.82 12.96
CA LYS A 139 18.62 0.87 13.75
C LYS A 139 18.84 -0.54 13.21
N ASN A 140 18.77 -1.52 14.10
CA ASN A 140 18.85 -2.95 13.71
C ASN A 140 17.48 -3.44 13.18
N VAL A 141 17.05 -2.91 12.02
CA VAL A 141 15.76 -3.19 11.38
C VAL A 141 15.98 -3.94 10.08
N ASN A 142 15.28 -5.06 9.89
CA ASN A 142 15.29 -5.78 8.64
C ASN A 142 14.35 -5.10 7.64
N VAL A 143 14.85 -4.76 6.46
CA VAL A 143 14.05 -4.14 5.40
C VAL A 143 13.73 -5.15 4.31
N VAL A 144 12.44 -5.31 4.00
CA VAL A 144 11.93 -6.12 2.88
C VAL A 144 11.33 -5.20 1.83
N VAL A 145 11.69 -5.40 0.56
CA VAL A 145 11.21 -4.53 -0.54
C VAL A 145 10.55 -5.33 -1.64
N ASP A 146 9.24 -5.14 -1.84
CA ASP A 146 8.47 -5.62 -2.99
C ASP A 146 8.17 -4.43 -3.92
N ALA A 147 9.08 -4.18 -4.84
CA ALA A 147 9.02 -3.04 -5.76
C ALA A 147 9.44 -3.44 -7.18
N THR A 148 9.23 -2.52 -8.12
CA THR A 148 9.54 -2.71 -9.53
C THR A 148 10.54 -1.68 -10.03
N LYS A 149 11.28 -2.03 -11.09
CA LYS A 149 12.11 -1.12 -11.89
C LYS A 149 13.10 -0.31 -11.03
N GLU A 150 13.20 0.98 -11.30
CA GLU A 150 14.12 1.90 -10.64
C GLU A 150 13.95 1.97 -9.13
N LEU A 151 12.71 1.89 -8.65
CA LEU A 151 12.41 1.91 -7.22
C LEU A 151 13.12 0.78 -6.46
N LEU A 152 13.19 -0.42 -7.06
CA LEU A 152 13.93 -1.53 -6.48
C LEU A 152 15.45 -1.33 -6.60
N LEU A 153 15.92 -0.88 -7.76
CA LEU A 153 17.35 -0.69 -7.98
C LEU A 153 17.94 0.36 -7.03
N ASN A 154 17.20 1.45 -6.79
CA ASN A 154 17.64 2.54 -5.93
C ASN A 154 17.87 2.11 -4.47
N VAL A 155 17.12 1.13 -3.98
CA VAL A 155 17.23 0.67 -2.59
C VAL A 155 18.30 -0.42 -2.38
N LEU A 156 18.83 -1.04 -3.45
CA LEU A 156 19.83 -2.11 -3.30
C LEU A 156 21.11 -1.66 -2.59
N LYS A 157 21.49 -0.40 -2.74
CA LYS A 157 22.67 0.18 -2.05
C LYS A 157 22.57 0.18 -0.52
N TYR A 158 21.35 0.06 0.02
CA TYR A 158 21.10 -0.04 1.47
C TYR A 158 21.08 -1.48 1.98
N HIS A 159 21.38 -2.47 1.13
CA HIS A 159 21.44 -3.88 1.48
C HIS A 159 20.18 -4.40 2.19
N PRO A 160 18.98 -4.28 1.60
CA PRO A 160 17.77 -4.79 2.22
C PRO A 160 17.89 -6.29 2.50
N PHE A 161 17.26 -6.75 3.59
CA PHE A 161 17.26 -8.14 4.03
C PHE A 161 16.66 -9.08 2.95
N LEU A 162 15.61 -8.63 2.26
CA LEU A 162 14.97 -9.37 1.19
C LEU A 162 14.43 -8.42 0.13
N VAL A 163 14.57 -8.80 -1.13
CA VAL A 163 13.95 -8.12 -2.26
C VAL A 163 13.08 -9.08 -3.05
N LYS A 164 11.92 -8.62 -3.48
CA LYS A 164 11.03 -9.35 -4.39
C LYS A 164 10.82 -8.52 -5.65
N PRO A 165 11.56 -8.80 -6.73
CA PRO A 165 11.29 -8.20 -8.03
C PRO A 165 9.96 -8.72 -8.59
N ASN A 166 9.27 -7.86 -9.34
CA ASN A 166 8.07 -8.23 -10.09
C ASN A 166 8.40 -8.37 -11.57
#